data_0dcd8aaddff5862a67bb7912909f9b5b
#
_entry.id   0dcd8aaddff5862a67bb7912909f9b5b
#
_cell.length_a   1.000
_cell.length_b   1.000
_cell.length_c   1.000
_cell.angle_alpha   90.00
_cell.angle_beta   90.00
_cell.angle_gamma   90.00
#
_symmetry.space_group_name_H-M   'P 1'
#
loop_
_entity.id
_entity.type
_entity.pdbx_description
1 polymer ?
#
loop_
_entity_poly.entity_id
_entity_poly.type
_entity_poly.pdbx_seq_one_letter_code
_entity_poly.pdbx_strand_id
1 'polypeptide(L)'
;MTDQLVKDNERIDDLQNGYYVIQDPDKFCFGMDAVLLSGFAKVKKGETALDLGTGTGIIPILLKTKTNGKHFTGLEIQKECADMAGRSVRYNHLEDDVEIVQGDIKEAADIFGAASFDVVTSNPPYMIGQHGLRNPDMPKAIARHEVLCNLEDVVSQASKVLKERGRFYMVHRPFRLAEIMNVLTKYRLEPKRMQLVYPYIDREPNMVLIGALKGGNSRVTVEPPLIVYKEPGVYTENILKIYDMI
;
A
#
# COMPACT_ATOMS: atom_id res chain seq x y z
N MET A 1 -23.58 2.93 24.76
CA MET A 1 -23.96 2.54 23.39
C MET A 1 -22.80 1.69 22.90
N THR A 2 -22.99 0.41 22.69
CA THR A 2 -22.00 -0.44 22.03
C THR A 2 -21.89 0.06 20.61
N ASP A 3 -20.79 0.76 20.27
CA ASP A 3 -20.48 1.13 18.89
C ASP A 3 -20.48 -0.16 18.06
N GLN A 4 -21.43 -0.25 17.15
CA GLN A 4 -21.50 -1.36 16.21
C GLN A 4 -20.28 -1.23 15.29
N LEU A 5 -19.27 -2.09 15.47
CA LEU A 5 -18.03 -2.02 14.71
C LEU A 5 -18.23 -2.23 13.21
N VAL A 6 -19.28 -2.98 12.82
CA VAL A 6 -19.62 -3.29 11.43
C VAL A 6 -21.02 -2.76 11.12
N LYS A 7 -21.17 -1.97 10.07
CA LYS A 7 -22.45 -1.39 9.63
C LYS A 7 -23.18 -2.36 8.69
N ASP A 8 -24.49 -2.16 8.48
CA ASP A 8 -25.34 -3.10 7.73
C ASP A 8 -24.90 -3.34 6.26
N ASN A 9 -24.27 -2.34 5.64
CA ASN A 9 -23.76 -2.43 4.25
C ASN A 9 -22.29 -2.88 4.18
N GLU A 10 -21.67 -3.21 5.32
CA GLU A 10 -20.26 -3.59 5.40
C GLU A 10 -20.12 -5.09 5.64
N ARG A 11 -18.96 -5.62 5.27
CA ARG A 11 -18.55 -7.00 5.54
C ARG A 11 -17.19 -7.05 6.24
N ILE A 12 -16.90 -8.18 6.87
CA ILE A 12 -15.61 -8.50 7.43
C ILE A 12 -14.90 -9.44 6.46
N ASP A 13 -13.71 -9.05 6.01
CA ASP A 13 -12.86 -9.90 5.19
C ASP A 13 -11.70 -10.44 6.04
N ASP A 14 -11.49 -11.76 5.99
CA ASP A 14 -10.41 -12.48 6.68
C ASP A 14 -9.11 -12.30 5.90
N LEU A 15 -8.06 -11.84 6.59
CA LEU A 15 -6.71 -11.69 6.03
C LEU A 15 -5.88 -12.98 6.06
N GLN A 16 -6.48 -14.11 6.45
CA GLN A 16 -5.93 -15.47 6.50
C GLN A 16 -4.85 -15.68 7.57
N ASN A 17 -4.62 -14.71 8.43
CA ASN A 17 -3.60 -14.76 9.48
C ASN A 17 -4.19 -14.45 10.88
N GLY A 18 -5.51 -14.60 11.03
CA GLY A 18 -6.24 -14.32 12.28
C GLY A 18 -6.61 -12.84 12.45
N TYR A 19 -6.37 -12.00 11.46
CA TYR A 19 -6.76 -10.59 11.44
C TYR A 19 -7.80 -10.33 10.35
N TYR A 20 -8.52 -9.25 10.51
CA TYR A 20 -9.70 -8.94 9.71
C TYR A 20 -9.70 -7.48 9.28
N VAL A 21 -10.40 -7.19 8.19
CA VAL A 21 -10.64 -5.82 7.73
C VAL A 21 -12.10 -5.61 7.40
N ILE A 22 -12.65 -4.47 7.81
CA ILE A 22 -14.02 -4.06 7.51
C ILE A 22 -14.02 -3.36 6.16
N GLN A 23 -14.91 -3.77 5.26
CA GLN A 23 -15.05 -3.20 3.92
C GLN A 23 -16.52 -2.98 3.55
N ASP A 24 -16.75 -1.99 2.71
CA ASP A 24 -18.02 -1.73 2.04
C ASP A 24 -17.91 -2.25 0.60
N PRO A 25 -18.68 -3.30 0.20
CA PRO A 25 -18.63 -3.86 -1.15
C PRO A 25 -19.00 -2.88 -2.26
N ASP A 26 -19.76 -1.84 -1.94
CA ASP A 26 -20.16 -0.78 -2.87
C ASP A 26 -19.06 0.27 -3.10
N LYS A 27 -17.94 0.16 -2.35
CA LYS A 27 -16.76 1.02 -2.43
C LYS A 27 -15.54 0.25 -2.94
N PHE A 28 -14.40 0.93 -2.93
CA PHE A 28 -13.13 0.28 -3.24
C PHE A 28 -12.78 -0.72 -2.13
N CYS A 29 -12.69 -1.99 -2.49
CA CYS A 29 -12.14 -3.04 -1.63
C CYS A 29 -10.67 -3.28 -1.97
N PHE A 30 -9.88 -3.70 -0.99
CA PHE A 30 -8.48 -4.03 -1.22
C PHE A 30 -8.34 -5.21 -2.21
N GLY A 31 -7.25 -5.19 -2.95
CA GLY A 31 -6.85 -6.28 -3.82
C GLY A 31 -5.60 -6.99 -3.31
N MET A 32 -5.18 -7.99 -4.09
CA MET A 32 -3.93 -8.72 -3.86
C MET A 32 -2.70 -7.81 -3.78
N ASP A 33 -2.71 -6.68 -4.48
CA ASP A 33 -1.64 -5.68 -4.51
C ASP A 33 -1.23 -5.19 -3.11
N ALA A 34 -2.19 -4.90 -2.24
CA ALA A 34 -1.93 -4.51 -0.85
C ALA A 34 -1.24 -5.64 -0.04
N VAL A 35 -1.69 -6.89 -0.22
CA VAL A 35 -1.11 -8.07 0.44
C VAL A 35 0.32 -8.30 -0.06
N LEU A 36 0.55 -8.23 -1.37
CA LEU A 36 1.88 -8.38 -1.96
C LEU A 36 2.84 -7.28 -1.52
N LEU A 37 2.36 -6.02 -1.45
CA LEU A 37 3.15 -4.91 -0.96
C LEU A 37 3.55 -5.11 0.50
N SER A 38 2.63 -5.56 1.37
CA SER A 38 2.93 -5.85 2.78
C SER A 38 3.98 -6.97 2.94
N GLY A 39 3.97 -7.98 2.08
CA GLY A 39 4.99 -9.04 2.06
C GLY A 39 6.34 -8.59 1.49
N PHE A 40 6.34 -7.62 0.58
CA PHE A 40 7.57 -7.08 -0.01
C PHE A 40 8.25 -6.03 0.88
N ALA A 41 7.47 -5.22 1.59
CA ALA A 41 7.98 -4.18 2.48
C ALA A 41 8.71 -4.81 3.69
N LYS A 42 9.76 -4.13 4.16
CA LYS A 42 10.55 -4.58 5.32
C LYS A 42 10.53 -3.49 6.40
N VAL A 43 9.94 -3.79 7.54
CA VAL A 43 9.98 -2.94 8.74
C VAL A 43 10.75 -3.68 9.81
N LYS A 44 11.84 -3.08 10.30
CA LYS A 44 12.69 -3.70 11.32
C LYS A 44 12.15 -3.45 12.71
N LYS A 45 12.65 -4.20 13.68
CA LYS A 45 12.30 -4.00 15.09
C LYS A 45 12.57 -2.56 15.54
N GLY A 46 11.55 -1.94 16.13
CA GLY A 46 11.62 -0.57 16.67
C GLY A 46 11.42 0.54 15.64
N GLU A 47 11.30 0.23 14.34
CA GLU A 47 11.01 1.20 13.28
C GLU A 47 9.51 1.56 13.24
N THR A 48 9.24 2.76 12.75
CA THR A 48 7.89 3.26 12.49
C THR A 48 7.60 3.26 10.99
N ALA A 49 6.35 2.95 10.61
CA ALA A 49 5.92 2.93 9.22
C ALA A 49 4.68 3.79 8.99
N LEU A 50 4.62 4.47 7.85
CA LEU A 50 3.45 5.21 7.36
C LEU A 50 2.98 4.62 6.04
N ASP A 51 1.67 4.40 5.91
CA ASP A 51 1.03 4.03 4.66
C ASP A 51 0.24 5.21 4.09
N LEU A 52 0.64 5.68 2.90
CA LEU A 52 0.03 6.82 2.22
C LEU A 52 -1.11 6.38 1.31
N GLY A 53 -2.34 6.80 1.62
CA GLY A 53 -3.56 6.37 0.96
C GLY A 53 -3.99 4.97 1.41
N THR A 54 -4.13 4.80 2.73
CA THR A 54 -4.27 3.47 3.35
C THR A 54 -5.62 2.79 3.09
N GLY A 55 -6.63 3.53 2.56
CA GLY A 55 -7.95 2.99 2.32
C GLY A 55 -8.59 2.45 3.60
N THR A 56 -8.90 1.16 3.62
CA THR A 56 -9.50 0.47 4.77
C THR A 56 -8.48 0.00 5.82
N GLY A 57 -7.21 0.43 5.72
CA GLY A 57 -6.19 0.16 6.72
C GLY A 57 -5.49 -1.19 6.59
N ILE A 58 -5.65 -1.89 5.46
CA ILE A 58 -5.11 -3.23 5.28
C ILE A 58 -3.59 -3.29 5.38
N ILE A 59 -2.85 -2.34 4.77
CA ILE A 59 -1.38 -2.39 4.76
C ILE A 59 -0.80 -2.21 6.16
N PRO A 60 -1.16 -1.19 6.97
CA PRO A 60 -0.64 -1.08 8.33
C PRO A 60 -1.01 -2.28 9.23
N ILE A 61 -2.22 -2.85 9.10
CA ILE A 61 -2.60 -4.07 9.82
C ILE A 61 -1.69 -5.24 9.42
N LEU A 62 -1.50 -5.50 8.11
CA LEU A 62 -0.64 -6.58 7.64
C LEU A 62 0.84 -6.35 7.98
N LEU A 63 1.34 -5.12 7.95
CA LEU A 63 2.71 -4.82 8.37
C LEU A 63 2.92 -5.09 9.86
N LYS A 64 1.95 -4.76 10.70
CA LYS A 64 1.99 -5.10 12.13
C LYS A 64 2.08 -6.60 12.36
N THR A 65 1.30 -7.39 11.62
CA THR A 65 1.28 -8.85 11.80
C THR A 65 2.52 -9.55 11.25
N LYS A 66 3.09 -9.03 10.16
CA LYS A 66 4.22 -9.64 9.42
C LYS A 66 5.59 -9.15 9.85
N THR A 67 5.67 -8.08 10.66
CA THR A 67 6.94 -7.45 11.00
C THR A 67 7.03 -7.14 12.50
N ASN A 68 8.23 -6.74 12.95
CA ASN A 68 8.49 -6.35 14.33
C ASN A 68 8.61 -4.82 14.50
N GLY A 69 7.96 -4.04 13.63
CA GLY A 69 7.91 -2.59 13.74
C GLY A 69 7.30 -2.13 15.08
N LYS A 70 7.60 -0.89 15.46
CA LYS A 70 7.13 -0.32 16.72
C LYS A 70 5.71 0.26 16.60
N HIS A 71 5.45 0.95 15.50
CA HIS A 71 4.16 1.62 15.28
C HIS A 71 3.90 1.81 13.78
N PHE A 72 2.63 1.69 13.40
CA PHE A 72 2.17 1.75 12.01
C PHE A 72 1.06 2.78 11.89
N THR A 73 1.22 3.72 10.97
CA THR A 73 0.24 4.79 10.73
C THR A 73 -0.35 4.64 9.32
N GLY A 74 -1.66 4.78 9.19
CA GLY A 74 -2.34 4.90 7.90
C GLY A 74 -2.88 6.31 7.71
N LEU A 75 -2.58 6.96 6.57
CA LEU A 75 -3.14 8.26 6.17
C LEU A 75 -4.18 8.06 5.07
N GLU A 76 -5.40 8.55 5.27
CA GLU A 76 -6.51 8.40 4.31
C GLU A 76 -7.34 9.69 4.23
N ILE A 77 -7.56 10.18 3.01
CA ILE A 77 -8.32 11.42 2.79
C ILE A 77 -9.82 11.22 2.92
N GLN A 78 -10.34 10.04 2.56
CA GLN A 78 -11.77 9.77 2.60
C GLN A 78 -12.20 9.40 4.01
N LYS A 79 -13.08 10.24 4.57
CA LYS A 79 -13.59 10.08 5.93
C LYS A 79 -14.19 8.69 6.19
N GLU A 80 -14.96 8.17 5.23
CA GLU A 80 -15.61 6.86 5.38
C GLU A 80 -14.61 5.72 5.38
N CYS A 81 -13.56 5.79 4.54
CA CYS A 81 -12.51 4.79 4.51
C CYS A 81 -11.65 4.85 5.78
N ALA A 82 -11.29 6.05 6.24
CA ALA A 82 -10.58 6.25 7.49
C ALA A 82 -11.38 5.74 8.71
N ASP A 83 -12.71 5.94 8.72
CA ASP A 83 -13.61 5.39 9.75
C ASP A 83 -13.60 3.85 9.72
N MET A 84 -13.75 3.23 8.53
CA MET A 84 -13.66 1.76 8.40
C MET A 84 -12.30 1.22 8.85
N ALA A 85 -11.21 1.88 8.45
CA ALA A 85 -9.85 1.53 8.86
C ALA A 85 -9.69 1.59 10.38
N GLY A 86 -10.14 2.67 11.03
CA GLY A 86 -10.11 2.81 12.49
C GLY A 86 -10.94 1.75 13.20
N ARG A 87 -12.10 1.36 12.64
CA ARG A 87 -12.92 0.25 13.19
C ARG A 87 -12.25 -1.11 12.96
N SER A 88 -11.56 -1.31 11.83
CA SER A 88 -10.75 -2.51 11.57
C SER A 88 -9.62 -2.64 12.61
N VAL A 89 -8.94 -1.55 12.94
CA VAL A 89 -7.91 -1.53 14.00
C VAL A 89 -8.51 -1.97 15.34
N ARG A 90 -9.64 -1.39 15.75
CA ARG A 90 -10.34 -1.77 17.01
C ARG A 90 -10.84 -3.21 16.99
N TYR A 91 -11.36 -3.68 15.85
CA TYR A 91 -11.83 -5.06 15.71
C TYR A 91 -10.71 -6.09 15.96
N ASN A 92 -9.49 -5.74 15.59
CA ASN A 92 -8.30 -6.58 15.77
C ASN A 92 -7.54 -6.30 17.10
N HIS A 93 -8.00 -5.39 17.95
CA HIS A 93 -7.33 -4.97 19.19
C HIS A 93 -5.89 -4.47 18.95
N LEU A 94 -5.71 -3.63 17.93
CA LEU A 94 -4.40 -3.10 17.49
C LEU A 94 -4.22 -1.60 17.79
N GLU A 95 -5.05 -0.99 18.65
CA GLU A 95 -5.08 0.46 18.90
C GLU A 95 -3.74 0.98 19.47
N ASP A 96 -2.99 0.15 20.18
CA ASP A 96 -1.68 0.52 20.72
C ASP A 96 -0.57 0.51 19.65
N ASP A 97 -0.78 -0.19 18.55
CA ASP A 97 0.24 -0.46 17.52
C ASP A 97 -0.05 0.24 16.18
N VAL A 98 -1.34 0.47 15.86
CA VAL A 98 -1.80 1.00 14.57
C VAL A 98 -2.70 2.21 14.76
N GLU A 99 -2.33 3.33 14.13
CA GLU A 99 -3.09 4.57 14.13
C GLU A 99 -3.60 4.88 12.72
N ILE A 100 -4.85 5.36 12.62
CA ILE A 100 -5.42 5.86 11.35
C ILE A 100 -5.68 7.37 11.48
N VAL A 101 -5.08 8.12 10.57
CA VAL A 101 -5.21 9.58 10.49
C VAL A 101 -5.97 9.96 9.24
N GLN A 102 -7.02 10.78 9.39
CA GLN A 102 -7.70 11.35 8.24
C GLN A 102 -6.95 12.59 7.75
N GLY A 103 -6.52 12.61 6.48
CA GLY A 103 -5.79 13.74 5.90
C GLY A 103 -5.40 13.52 4.44
N ASP A 104 -4.97 14.61 3.78
CA ASP A 104 -4.49 14.58 2.39
C ASP A 104 -3.02 14.16 2.36
N ILE A 105 -2.66 13.24 1.45
CA ILE A 105 -1.26 12.86 1.19
C ILE A 105 -0.39 14.08 0.92
N LYS A 106 -0.89 15.10 0.21
CA LYS A 106 -0.16 16.33 -0.13
C LYS A 106 0.25 17.15 1.10
N GLU A 107 -0.39 16.91 2.23
CA GLU A 107 -0.14 17.55 3.53
C GLU A 107 0.60 16.64 4.51
N ALA A 108 1.05 15.45 4.08
CA ALA A 108 1.65 14.46 4.98
C ALA A 108 2.83 15.01 5.79
N ALA A 109 3.69 15.85 5.17
CA ALA A 109 4.82 16.46 5.88
C ALA A 109 4.38 17.53 6.89
N ASP A 110 3.26 18.20 6.68
CA ASP A 110 2.69 19.18 7.60
C ASP A 110 1.97 18.49 8.77
N ILE A 111 1.31 17.33 8.49
CA ILE A 111 0.61 16.52 9.50
C ILE A 111 1.60 15.82 10.43
N PHE A 112 2.62 15.16 9.88
CA PHE A 112 3.51 14.27 10.65
C PHE A 112 4.89 14.87 10.96
N GLY A 113 5.25 15.96 10.30
CA GLY A 113 6.61 16.51 10.34
C GLY A 113 7.58 15.83 9.37
N ALA A 114 8.66 16.53 9.05
CA ALA A 114 9.72 15.99 8.21
C ALA A 114 10.54 14.92 8.96
N ALA A 115 11.02 13.91 8.23
CA ALA A 115 11.90 12.86 8.78
C ALA A 115 11.33 12.13 10.00
N SER A 116 10.03 11.81 10.00
CA SER A 116 9.32 11.20 11.12
C SER A 116 9.27 9.67 11.04
N PHE A 117 9.36 9.09 9.83
CA PHE A 117 9.20 7.65 9.61
C PHE A 117 10.44 6.97 9.07
N ASP A 118 10.63 5.72 9.47
CA ASP A 118 11.70 4.86 8.97
C ASP A 118 11.30 4.17 7.64
N VAL A 119 9.99 3.89 7.49
CA VAL A 119 9.41 3.24 6.33
C VAL A 119 8.16 3.99 5.88
N VAL A 120 7.98 4.12 4.57
CA VAL A 120 6.72 4.59 3.96
C VAL A 120 6.29 3.57 2.92
N THR A 121 5.00 3.23 2.92
CA THR A 121 4.37 2.41 1.89
C THR A 121 3.31 3.22 1.13
N SER A 122 3.00 2.83 -0.09
CA SER A 122 1.83 3.33 -0.81
C SER A 122 1.38 2.34 -1.88
N ASN A 123 0.08 2.14 -1.97
CA ASN A 123 -0.62 1.50 -3.07
C ASN A 123 -1.49 2.56 -3.77
N PRO A 124 -0.87 3.48 -4.54
CA PRO A 124 -1.59 4.62 -5.10
C PRO A 124 -2.52 4.18 -6.24
N PRO A 125 -3.55 4.96 -6.59
CA PRO A 125 -4.37 4.70 -7.76
C PRO A 125 -3.51 4.65 -9.02
N TYR A 126 -3.79 3.68 -9.93
CA TYR A 126 -2.90 3.34 -11.05
C TYR A 126 -3.12 4.14 -12.33
N MET A 127 -4.11 5.02 -12.40
CA MET A 127 -4.51 5.66 -13.66
C MET A 127 -3.65 6.88 -14.05
N ILE A 128 -3.62 7.19 -15.34
CA ILE A 128 -2.92 8.35 -15.88
C ILE A 128 -3.97 9.45 -16.08
N GLY A 129 -3.85 10.55 -15.35
CA GLY A 129 -4.64 11.76 -15.65
C GLY A 129 -4.39 12.22 -17.09
N GLN A 130 -5.47 12.35 -17.90
CA GLN A 130 -5.55 12.96 -19.22
C GLN A 130 -5.30 12.14 -20.49
N HIS A 131 -4.76 10.92 -20.50
CA HIS A 131 -4.53 10.19 -21.78
C HIS A 131 -5.08 8.75 -21.84
N GLY A 132 -5.87 8.31 -20.87
CA GLY A 132 -6.52 6.99 -20.93
C GLY A 132 -7.91 7.08 -21.54
N LEU A 133 -8.24 6.21 -22.52
CA LEU A 133 -9.59 5.96 -22.99
C LEU A 133 -10.45 5.73 -21.75
N ARG A 134 -11.46 6.60 -21.50
CA ARG A 134 -12.45 6.41 -20.45
C ARG A 134 -13.11 5.06 -20.69
N ASN A 135 -12.80 4.07 -19.84
CA ASN A 135 -13.61 2.87 -19.81
C ASN A 135 -14.95 3.24 -19.18
N PRO A 136 -16.07 3.22 -19.92
CA PRO A 136 -17.39 3.64 -19.41
C PRO A 136 -17.89 2.80 -18.24
N ASP A 137 -17.32 1.60 -18.03
CA ASP A 137 -17.73 0.64 -16.98
C ASP A 137 -16.91 0.74 -15.68
N MET A 138 -16.03 1.74 -15.57
CA MET A 138 -15.26 1.92 -14.33
C MET A 138 -16.11 2.52 -13.20
N PRO A 139 -16.02 1.99 -11.98
CA PRO A 139 -16.67 2.57 -10.82
C PRO A 139 -16.25 4.03 -10.64
N LYS A 140 -17.20 4.95 -10.54
CA LYS A 140 -16.98 6.40 -10.35
C LYS A 140 -16.10 6.74 -9.14
N ALA A 141 -15.96 5.83 -8.19
CA ALA A 141 -15.10 5.96 -7.03
C ALA A 141 -13.61 5.98 -7.43
N ILE A 142 -13.16 5.07 -8.32
CA ILE A 142 -11.75 4.98 -8.77
C ILE A 142 -11.35 6.25 -9.53
N ALA A 143 -12.23 6.76 -10.41
CA ALA A 143 -11.97 7.98 -11.16
C ALA A 143 -11.84 9.24 -10.29
N ARG A 144 -12.45 9.28 -9.11
CA ARG A 144 -12.35 10.42 -8.16
C ARG A 144 -11.01 10.45 -7.41
N HIS A 145 -10.41 9.29 -7.14
CA HIS A 145 -9.13 9.21 -6.42
C HIS A 145 -7.96 9.83 -7.19
N GLU A 146 -7.99 9.75 -8.52
CA GLU A 146 -6.92 10.29 -9.38
C GLU A 146 -6.90 11.79 -9.52
N VAL A 147 -8.06 12.43 -9.33
CA VAL A 147 -8.16 13.90 -9.33
C VAL A 147 -7.50 14.47 -8.08
N LEU A 148 -7.36 13.68 -7.02
CA LEU A 148 -6.91 14.15 -5.70
C LEU A 148 -5.40 14.05 -5.48
N CYS A 149 -4.73 13.00 -6.02
CA CYS A 149 -3.31 12.77 -5.77
C CYS A 149 -2.65 12.04 -6.95
N ASN A 150 -1.53 12.55 -7.45
CA ASN A 150 -0.74 11.93 -8.51
C ASN A 150 0.51 11.23 -7.95
N LEU A 151 1.24 10.49 -8.81
CA LEU A 151 2.46 9.77 -8.42
C LEU A 151 3.51 10.70 -7.80
N GLU A 152 3.66 11.90 -8.35
CA GLU A 152 4.64 12.88 -7.88
C GLU A 152 4.30 13.40 -6.49
N ASP A 153 3.02 13.63 -6.19
CA ASP A 153 2.56 14.01 -4.86
C ASP A 153 2.94 12.95 -3.82
N VAL A 154 2.64 11.67 -4.13
CA VAL A 154 2.97 10.54 -3.23
C VAL A 154 4.48 10.46 -2.97
N VAL A 155 5.29 10.46 -4.03
CA VAL A 155 6.75 10.28 -3.92
C VAL A 155 7.41 11.47 -3.22
N SER A 156 6.97 12.70 -3.53
CA SER A 156 7.51 13.91 -2.89
C SER A 156 7.22 13.93 -1.39
N GLN A 157 6.00 13.61 -0.98
CA GLN A 157 5.62 13.58 0.42
C GLN A 157 6.28 12.40 1.16
N ALA A 158 6.35 11.22 0.54
CA ALA A 158 7.11 10.10 1.08
C ALA A 158 8.56 10.48 1.36
N SER A 159 9.21 11.19 0.41
CA SER A 159 10.58 11.66 0.62
C SER A 159 10.70 12.65 1.79
N LYS A 160 9.75 13.56 1.98
CA LYS A 160 9.78 14.55 3.06
C LYS A 160 9.63 13.90 4.45
N VAL A 161 8.66 12.98 4.60
CA VAL A 161 8.36 12.35 5.89
C VAL A 161 9.35 11.23 6.25
N LEU A 162 10.06 10.66 5.28
CA LEU A 162 11.09 9.66 5.55
C LEU A 162 12.31 10.28 6.22
N LYS A 163 12.85 9.59 7.22
CA LYS A 163 14.18 9.83 7.77
C LYS A 163 15.27 9.61 6.70
N GLU A 164 16.46 10.18 6.91
CA GLU A 164 17.60 9.83 6.06
C GLU A 164 17.88 8.32 6.15
N ARG A 165 18.15 7.68 5.02
CA ARG A 165 18.23 6.22 4.88
C ARG A 165 16.92 5.47 5.15
N GLY A 166 15.79 6.17 5.26
CA GLY A 166 14.45 5.58 5.31
C GLY A 166 14.08 4.91 3.97
N ARG A 167 13.14 3.99 4.00
CA ARG A 167 12.77 3.16 2.86
C ARG A 167 11.35 3.46 2.42
N PHE A 168 11.18 3.58 1.11
CA PHE A 168 9.89 3.70 0.45
C PHE A 168 9.56 2.41 -0.29
N TYR A 169 8.34 1.91 -0.14
CA TYR A 169 7.84 0.76 -0.89
C TYR A 169 6.52 1.10 -1.56
N MET A 170 6.37 0.67 -2.81
CA MET A 170 5.14 0.86 -3.55
C MET A 170 4.83 -0.32 -4.45
N VAL A 171 3.56 -0.54 -4.74
CA VAL A 171 3.08 -1.38 -5.82
C VAL A 171 2.49 -0.50 -6.92
N HIS A 172 2.71 -0.84 -8.18
CA HIS A 172 2.18 -0.09 -9.30
C HIS A 172 2.05 -0.95 -10.57
N ARG A 173 1.59 -0.35 -11.65
CA ARG A 173 1.52 -1.01 -12.98
C ARG A 173 2.85 -0.90 -13.72
N PRO A 174 3.34 -2.00 -14.37
CA PRO A 174 4.64 -2.03 -15.04
C PRO A 174 4.78 -1.03 -16.19
N PHE A 175 3.69 -0.69 -16.89
CA PHE A 175 3.73 0.25 -18.02
C PHE A 175 4.15 1.69 -17.61
N ARG A 176 4.06 2.02 -16.31
CA ARG A 176 4.55 3.31 -15.78
C ARG A 176 5.97 3.24 -15.21
N LEU A 177 6.68 2.13 -15.38
CA LEU A 177 7.96 1.91 -14.72
C LEU A 177 8.99 3.02 -15.00
N ALA A 178 9.09 3.49 -16.25
CA ALA A 178 10.00 4.56 -16.61
C ALA A 178 9.68 5.88 -15.88
N GLU A 179 8.41 6.24 -15.80
CA GLU A 179 7.93 7.41 -15.05
C GLU A 179 8.23 7.27 -13.55
N ILE A 180 7.91 6.09 -12.98
CA ILE A 180 8.14 5.81 -11.56
C ILE A 180 9.62 5.98 -11.21
N MET A 181 10.53 5.40 -11.99
CA MET A 181 11.98 5.51 -11.75
C MET A 181 12.46 6.97 -11.80
N ASN A 182 11.98 7.74 -12.78
CA ASN A 182 12.30 9.16 -12.90
C ASN A 182 11.80 9.98 -11.70
N VAL A 183 10.55 9.76 -11.29
CA VAL A 183 9.97 10.49 -10.14
C VAL A 183 10.67 10.12 -8.85
N LEU A 184 10.97 8.83 -8.61
CA LEU A 184 11.69 8.39 -7.42
C LEU A 184 13.07 9.06 -7.31
N THR A 185 13.87 9.03 -8.37
CA THR A 185 15.21 9.63 -8.38
C THR A 185 15.18 11.15 -8.24
N LYS A 186 14.18 11.82 -8.86
CA LYS A 186 13.95 13.27 -8.71
C LYS A 186 13.82 13.68 -7.24
N TYR A 187 13.16 12.86 -6.42
CA TYR A 187 12.95 13.12 -4.99
C TYR A 187 13.94 12.40 -4.08
N ARG A 188 15.12 11.98 -4.60
CA ARG A 188 16.19 11.33 -3.83
C ARG A 188 15.77 10.01 -3.17
N LEU A 189 14.72 9.36 -3.67
CA LEU A 189 14.34 7.99 -3.34
C LEU A 189 14.97 7.06 -4.38
N GLU A 190 16.18 6.58 -4.09
CA GLU A 190 16.94 5.74 -5.03
C GLU A 190 16.36 4.32 -5.07
N PRO A 191 15.88 3.82 -6.23
CA PRO A 191 15.39 2.46 -6.37
C PRO A 191 16.46 1.43 -6.01
N LYS A 192 16.12 0.46 -5.16
CA LYS A 192 17.06 -0.57 -4.65
C LYS A 192 16.63 -1.98 -4.98
N ARG A 193 15.32 -2.21 -5.02
CA ARG A 193 14.72 -3.51 -5.28
C ARG A 193 13.53 -3.34 -6.21
N MET A 194 13.36 -4.27 -7.13
CA MET A 194 12.21 -4.35 -8.01
C MET A 194 11.82 -5.81 -8.21
N GLN A 195 10.54 -6.10 -8.17
CA GLN A 195 9.98 -7.42 -8.46
C GLN A 195 8.76 -7.29 -9.37
N LEU A 196 8.78 -7.97 -10.50
CA LEU A 196 7.62 -8.04 -11.40
C LEU A 196 6.70 -9.17 -10.94
N VAL A 197 5.40 -8.89 -10.93
CA VAL A 197 4.36 -9.83 -10.54
C VAL A 197 3.57 -10.25 -11.78
N TYR A 198 3.49 -11.55 -12.00
CA TYR A 198 2.86 -12.17 -13.14
C TYR A 198 1.62 -12.95 -12.71
N PRO A 199 0.46 -12.78 -13.36
CA PRO A 199 -0.70 -13.61 -13.05
C PRO A 199 -0.41 -15.09 -13.32
N TYR A 200 0.25 -15.41 -14.44
CA TYR A 200 0.71 -16.74 -14.84
C TYR A 200 2.10 -16.64 -15.48
N ILE A 201 2.84 -17.75 -15.51
CA ILE A 201 4.22 -17.79 -16.03
C ILE A 201 4.32 -17.38 -17.52
N ASP A 202 3.26 -17.59 -18.29
CA ASP A 202 3.16 -17.32 -19.74
C ASP A 202 2.46 -15.99 -20.07
N ARG A 203 2.18 -15.16 -19.08
CA ARG A 203 1.51 -13.86 -19.24
C ARG A 203 2.46 -12.71 -18.95
N GLU A 204 2.11 -11.54 -19.44
CA GLU A 204 2.83 -10.30 -19.08
C GLU A 204 2.63 -9.94 -17.61
N PRO A 205 3.62 -9.28 -16.97
CA PRO A 205 3.46 -8.81 -15.61
C PRO A 205 2.38 -7.73 -15.53
N ASN A 206 1.53 -7.82 -14.53
CA ASN A 206 0.44 -6.87 -14.31
C ASN A 206 0.67 -5.94 -13.12
N MET A 207 1.68 -6.24 -12.28
CA MET A 207 2.12 -5.37 -11.18
C MET A 207 3.65 -5.34 -11.10
N VAL A 208 4.17 -4.28 -10.49
CA VAL A 208 5.56 -4.14 -10.09
C VAL A 208 5.63 -3.67 -8.64
N LEU A 209 6.43 -4.36 -7.85
CA LEU A 209 6.80 -3.97 -6.49
C LEU A 209 8.15 -3.26 -6.54
N ILE A 210 8.25 -2.09 -5.94
CA ILE A 210 9.47 -1.27 -5.96
C ILE A 210 9.81 -0.87 -4.53
N GLY A 211 11.06 -1.08 -4.16
CA GLY A 211 11.64 -0.59 -2.90
C GLY A 211 12.75 0.42 -3.19
N ALA A 212 12.67 1.61 -2.61
CA ALA A 212 13.63 2.69 -2.74
C ALA A 212 14.22 3.10 -1.38
N LEU A 213 15.38 3.72 -1.40
CA LEU A 213 16.12 4.18 -0.22
C LEU A 213 16.38 5.68 -0.34
N LYS A 214 15.96 6.46 0.65
CA LYS A 214 16.26 7.90 0.70
C LYS A 214 17.77 8.13 0.83
N GLY A 215 18.34 8.95 -0.06
CA GLY A 215 19.77 9.23 -0.11
C GLY A 215 20.63 8.00 -0.44
N GLY A 216 20.08 7.00 -1.13
CA GLY A 216 20.81 5.81 -1.59
C GLY A 216 21.73 6.09 -2.78
N ASN A 217 22.72 5.24 -3.00
CA ASN A 217 23.52 5.23 -4.23
C ASN A 217 22.82 4.41 -5.31
N SER A 218 23.10 4.72 -6.58
CA SER A 218 22.49 4.02 -7.73
C SER A 218 22.85 2.54 -7.76
N ARG A 219 21.89 1.69 -7.67
CA ARG A 219 21.93 0.23 -7.91
C ARG A 219 20.55 -0.37 -7.66
N VAL A 220 19.96 -0.96 -8.67
CA VAL A 220 18.69 -1.71 -8.55
C VAL A 220 18.97 -3.22 -8.62
N THR A 221 18.40 -3.98 -7.71
CA THR A 221 18.33 -5.44 -7.80
C THR A 221 16.96 -5.81 -8.35
N VAL A 222 16.92 -6.52 -9.47
CA VAL A 222 15.71 -7.12 -10.01
C VAL A 222 15.59 -8.52 -9.40
N GLU A 223 14.53 -8.73 -8.62
CA GLU A 223 14.28 -10.01 -7.97
C GLU A 223 13.64 -11.00 -8.94
N PRO A 224 13.71 -12.30 -8.67
CA PRO A 224 13.00 -13.30 -9.46
C PRO A 224 11.52 -12.95 -9.59
N PRO A 225 10.89 -13.28 -10.73
CA PRO A 225 9.48 -12.97 -10.95
C PRO A 225 8.60 -13.65 -9.90
N LEU A 226 7.58 -12.94 -9.44
CA LEU A 226 6.55 -13.48 -8.55
C LEU A 226 5.37 -13.94 -9.40
N ILE A 227 5.18 -15.25 -9.50
CA ILE A 227 4.06 -15.85 -10.23
C ILE A 227 2.90 -16.06 -9.25
N VAL A 228 1.72 -15.53 -9.60
CA VAL A 228 0.55 -15.61 -8.72
C VAL A 228 -0.10 -16.98 -8.75
N TYR A 229 -0.45 -17.47 -9.94
CA TYR A 229 -1.20 -18.71 -10.11
C TYR A 229 -0.37 -19.76 -10.82
N LYS A 230 -0.47 -21.02 -10.34
CA LYS A 230 -0.02 -22.22 -11.08
C LYS A 230 -1.00 -22.56 -12.20
N GLU A 231 -2.30 -22.48 -11.88
CA GLU A 231 -3.46 -22.71 -12.75
C GLU A 231 -4.65 -21.89 -12.24
N PRO A 232 -5.76 -21.75 -12.97
CA PRO A 232 -6.90 -20.94 -12.55
C PRO A 232 -7.39 -21.25 -11.13
N GLY A 233 -7.34 -20.25 -10.27
CA GLY A 233 -7.77 -20.34 -8.86
C GLY A 233 -6.78 -21.00 -7.90
N VAL A 234 -5.60 -21.46 -8.37
CA VAL A 234 -4.58 -22.13 -7.53
C VAL A 234 -3.34 -21.25 -7.38
N TYR A 235 -3.12 -20.74 -6.19
CA TYR A 235 -1.92 -19.94 -5.86
C TYR A 235 -0.63 -20.76 -5.91
N THR A 236 0.48 -20.08 -6.22
CA THR A 236 1.83 -20.63 -6.04
C THR A 236 2.19 -20.66 -4.56
N GLU A 237 3.18 -21.48 -4.19
CA GLU A 237 3.68 -21.52 -2.80
C GLU A 237 4.19 -20.17 -2.28
N ASN A 238 4.81 -19.37 -3.16
CA ASN A 238 5.28 -18.05 -2.79
C ASN A 238 4.12 -17.12 -2.39
N ILE A 239 2.99 -17.21 -3.08
CA ILE A 239 1.79 -16.44 -2.73
C ILE A 239 1.18 -16.96 -1.43
N LEU A 240 1.06 -18.28 -1.25
CA LEU A 240 0.56 -18.86 -0.01
C LEU A 240 1.38 -18.43 1.21
N LYS A 241 2.72 -18.37 1.08
CA LYS A 241 3.61 -17.84 2.14
C LYS A 241 3.38 -16.35 2.42
N ILE A 242 3.14 -15.54 1.37
CA ILE A 242 2.84 -14.11 1.55
C ILE A 242 1.51 -13.91 2.28
N TYR A 243 0.54 -14.79 2.07
CA TYR A 243 -0.76 -14.78 2.74
C TYR A 243 -0.75 -15.47 4.10
N ASP A 244 0.40 -15.98 4.56
CA ASP A 244 0.53 -16.76 5.80
C ASP A 244 -0.39 -18.01 5.84
N MET A 245 -0.65 -18.61 4.69
CA MET A 245 -1.52 -19.79 4.51
C MET A 245 -0.76 -21.13 4.64
N ILE A 246 0.58 -21.10 4.60
CA ILE A 246 1.50 -22.26 4.78
C ILE A 246 2.79 -21.81 5.45
#